data_506e77b37ac2d6eec8f6d56128d67a90
#
_entry.id   506e77b37ac2d6eec8f6d56128d67a90
#
_cell.length_a   1.000
_cell.length_b   1.000
_cell.length_c   1.000
_cell.angle_alpha   90.00
_cell.angle_beta   90.00
_cell.angle_gamma   90.00
#
_symmetry.space_group_name_H-M   'P 1'
#
loop_
_entity.id
_entity.type
_entity.pdbx_description
1 polymer ?
#
loop_
_entity_poly.entity_id
_entity_poly.type
_entity_poly.pdbx_seq_one_letter_code
_entity_poly.pdbx_strand_id
1 'polypeptide(L)'
;MISWSIGLCCVLGTVALAAEAGNSRSAYFISRNNKRLEGKTVRTIDSPSLLSCSQTCLEHLWCTSTNFQESFGKTSKGNCELNRHEFSPFNDETQLTDKAGSTFALVLKVKQRSSLRNNR
;
A
#
# COMPACT_ATOMS: atom_id res chain seq x y z
N MET A 1 -14.73 6.50 48.50
CA MET A 1 -15.03 7.46 47.78
C MET A 1 -14.25 7.66 46.54
N ILE A 2 -13.08 7.67 46.62
CA ILE A 2 -12.25 8.03 45.55
C ILE A 2 -11.99 6.98 44.54
N SER A 3 -11.99 5.80 44.97
CA SER A 3 -11.59 4.74 44.10
C SER A 3 -12.42 4.61 42.85
N TRP A 4 -13.59 5.04 42.91
CA TRP A 4 -14.39 4.85 41.76
C TRP A 4 -13.90 5.62 40.57
N SER A 5 -13.36 6.73 40.79
CA SER A 5 -12.91 7.53 39.66
C SER A 5 -11.88 6.79 38.89
N ILE A 6 -11.13 6.00 39.49
CA ILE A 6 -10.10 5.28 38.86
C ILE A 6 -10.62 4.33 37.83
N GLY A 7 -11.62 3.65 38.17
CA GLY A 7 -12.17 2.70 37.24
C GLY A 7 -12.60 3.37 35.96
N LEU A 8 -13.06 4.57 36.09
CA LEU A 8 -13.53 5.25 34.94
C LEU A 8 -12.45 5.46 33.92
N CYS A 9 -11.33 5.84 34.38
CA CYS A 9 -10.25 6.12 33.45
C CYS A 9 -9.90 4.92 32.63
N CYS A 10 -9.83 3.81 33.23
CA CYS A 10 -9.46 2.62 32.52
C CYS A 10 -10.44 2.30 31.44
N VAL A 11 -11.67 2.50 31.75
CA VAL A 11 -12.67 2.20 30.77
C VAL A 11 -12.54 3.03 29.54
N LEU A 12 -12.22 4.27 29.71
CA LEU A 12 -12.10 5.15 28.58
C LEU A 12 -10.99 4.72 27.64
N GLY A 13 -9.90 4.37 28.18
CA GLY A 13 -8.79 3.99 27.35
C GLY A 13 -9.14 2.78 26.51
N THR A 14 -9.84 1.87 27.08
CA THR A 14 -10.17 0.68 26.37
C THR A 14 -11.08 0.94 25.20
N VAL A 15 -11.98 1.81 25.39
CA VAL A 15 -12.93 2.11 24.34
C VAL A 15 -12.26 2.64 23.12
N ALA A 16 -11.30 3.47 23.29
CA ALA A 16 -10.64 4.07 22.15
C ALA A 16 -10.02 3.03 21.23
N LEU A 17 -9.45 2.03 21.78
CA LEU A 17 -8.82 1.03 20.95
C LEU A 17 -9.81 0.24 20.13
N ALA A 18 -10.91 -0.06 20.70
CA ALA A 18 -11.89 -0.84 20.00
C ALA A 18 -12.36 -0.15 18.74
N ALA A 19 -12.44 1.13 18.79
CA ALA A 19 -12.96 1.87 17.67
C ALA A 19 -12.11 1.71 16.43
N GLU A 20 -10.82 1.65 16.59
CA GLU A 20 -9.98 1.55 15.45
C GLU A 20 -10.07 0.23 14.74
N ALA A 21 -10.20 -0.80 15.47
CA ALA A 21 -10.22 -2.11 14.88
C ALA A 21 -11.36 -2.26 13.88
N GLY A 22 -12.42 -1.59 14.12
CA GLY A 22 -13.59 -1.78 13.28
C GLY A 22 -13.43 -1.25 11.88
N ASN A 23 -12.51 -0.32 11.69
CA ASN A 23 -12.37 0.30 10.41
C ASN A 23 -11.14 -0.11 9.65
N SER A 24 -10.43 -1.07 10.14
CA SER A 24 -9.18 -1.38 9.50
C SER A 24 -9.40 -2.02 8.14
N ARG A 25 -8.49 -1.73 7.26
CA ARG A 25 -8.45 -2.33 5.97
C ARG A 25 -7.10 -2.94 5.79
N SER A 26 -7.03 -3.98 5.02
CA SER A 26 -5.77 -4.66 4.81
C SER A 26 -5.31 -4.51 3.40
N ALA A 27 -4.04 -4.27 3.23
CA ALA A 27 -3.41 -4.23 1.94
C ALA A 27 -2.02 -4.77 2.10
N TYR A 28 -1.56 -5.47 1.09
CA TYR A 28 -0.23 -6.04 1.12
C TYR A 28 0.53 -5.61 -0.12
N PHE A 29 1.83 -5.47 0.06
CA PHE A 29 2.69 -5.12 -1.04
C PHE A 29 3.73 -6.22 -1.16
N ILE A 30 3.93 -6.70 -2.37
CA ILE A 30 4.98 -7.67 -2.63
C ILE A 30 5.97 -6.98 -3.52
N SER A 31 7.19 -6.82 -3.07
CA SER A 31 8.16 -6.03 -3.79
C SER A 31 9.33 -6.85 -4.31
N ARG A 32 9.93 -6.37 -5.38
CA ARG A 32 11.12 -6.96 -5.96
C ARG A 32 12.11 -5.85 -6.22
N ASN A 33 13.26 -5.94 -5.59
CA ASN A 33 14.29 -4.93 -5.75
C ASN A 33 14.99 -5.07 -7.08
N ASN A 34 15.36 -3.93 -7.65
CA ASN A 34 16.10 -3.88 -8.90
C ASN A 34 15.34 -4.50 -10.06
N LYS A 35 14.02 -4.36 -10.02
CA LYS A 35 13.14 -4.83 -11.07
C LYS A 35 12.15 -3.74 -11.43
N ARG A 36 11.71 -3.78 -12.65
CA ARG A 36 10.78 -2.80 -13.16
C ARG A 36 9.83 -3.45 -14.16
N LEU A 37 8.57 -3.07 -14.12
CA LEU A 37 7.61 -3.55 -15.09
C LEU A 37 7.50 -2.50 -16.18
N GLU A 38 7.77 -2.90 -17.42
CA GLU A 38 7.75 -1.98 -18.54
C GLU A 38 6.42 -1.98 -19.25
N GLY A 39 6.08 -0.82 -19.78
CA GLY A 39 4.95 -0.76 -20.68
C GLY A 39 3.58 -0.73 -20.07
N LYS A 40 3.48 -0.65 -18.75
CA LYS A 40 2.18 -0.66 -18.09
C LYS A 40 1.90 0.60 -17.31
N THR A 41 2.77 1.59 -17.37
CA THR A 41 2.62 2.80 -16.58
C THR A 41 1.52 3.69 -17.14
N VAL A 42 0.61 4.07 -16.29
CA VAL A 42 -0.48 4.97 -16.65
C VAL A 42 -0.19 6.39 -16.19
N ARG A 43 0.44 6.53 -15.04
CA ARG A 43 0.72 7.84 -14.47
C ARG A 43 2.05 7.79 -13.74
N THR A 44 2.79 8.88 -13.80
CA THR A 44 4.04 9.02 -13.09
C THR A 44 3.95 10.22 -12.17
N ILE A 45 4.33 10.04 -10.93
CA ILE A 45 4.29 11.10 -9.95
C ILE A 45 5.58 11.10 -9.13
N ASP A 46 5.80 12.17 -8.40
CA ASP A 46 6.89 12.24 -7.45
C ASP A 46 6.41 11.68 -6.13
N SER A 47 7.25 10.94 -5.48
CA SER A 47 6.88 10.35 -4.21
C SER A 47 8.11 10.27 -3.31
N PRO A 48 7.95 10.52 -2.01
CA PRO A 48 9.10 10.50 -1.12
C PRO A 48 9.61 9.11 -0.79
N SER A 49 8.82 8.09 -0.99
CA SER A 49 9.24 6.75 -0.58
C SER A 49 8.46 5.69 -1.33
N LEU A 50 8.99 4.48 -1.26
CA LEU A 50 8.30 3.35 -1.85
C LEU A 50 6.93 3.16 -1.20
N LEU A 51 6.88 3.32 0.11
CA LEU A 51 5.61 3.15 0.81
C LEU A 51 4.58 4.17 0.34
N SER A 52 4.99 5.42 0.22
CA SER A 52 4.08 6.45 -0.22
C SER A 52 3.64 6.20 -1.66
N CYS A 53 4.53 5.73 -2.51
CA CYS A 53 4.21 5.38 -3.88
C CYS A 53 3.16 4.29 -3.91
N SER A 54 3.36 3.25 -3.10
CA SER A 54 2.43 2.14 -3.07
C SER A 54 1.08 2.54 -2.49
N GLN A 55 1.08 3.45 -1.53
CA GLN A 55 -0.16 3.91 -0.97
C GLN A 55 -0.96 4.71 -1.98
N THR A 56 -0.28 5.48 -2.82
CA THR A 56 -0.98 6.20 -3.86
C THR A 56 -1.63 5.23 -4.83
N CYS A 57 -0.93 4.17 -5.15
CA CYS A 57 -1.50 3.14 -6.02
C CYS A 57 -2.76 2.55 -5.38
N LEU A 58 -2.71 2.34 -4.09
CA LEU A 58 -3.84 1.76 -3.39
C LEU A 58 -5.08 2.63 -3.49
N GLU A 59 -4.90 3.93 -3.62
CA GLU A 59 -6.01 4.85 -3.69
C GLU A 59 -6.70 4.85 -5.03
N HIS A 60 -6.08 4.31 -6.05
CA HIS A 60 -6.67 4.27 -7.38
C HIS A 60 -7.10 2.86 -7.71
N LEU A 61 -8.38 2.70 -8.02
CA LEU A 61 -8.91 1.36 -8.28
C LEU A 61 -8.22 0.67 -9.44
N TRP A 62 -7.77 1.44 -10.40
CA TRP A 62 -7.14 0.85 -11.58
C TRP A 62 -5.67 0.50 -11.36
N CYS A 63 -5.04 1.01 -10.32
CA CYS A 63 -3.62 0.78 -10.13
C CYS A 63 -3.37 -0.59 -9.54
N THR A 64 -2.47 -1.34 -10.14
CA THR A 64 -2.19 -2.70 -9.72
C THR A 64 -0.80 -2.84 -9.13
N SER A 65 0.14 -2.06 -9.61
CA SER A 65 1.51 -2.15 -9.14
C SER A 65 2.22 -0.83 -9.36
N THR A 66 3.42 -0.74 -8.84
CA THR A 66 4.22 0.47 -8.98
C THR A 66 5.66 0.12 -9.30
N ASN A 67 6.32 1.07 -9.97
CA ASN A 67 7.77 1.05 -10.08
C ASN A 67 8.25 2.30 -9.36
N PHE A 68 9.10 2.13 -8.38
CA PHE A 68 9.61 3.27 -7.64
C PHE A 68 11.12 3.34 -7.77
N GLN A 69 11.62 4.51 -8.07
CA GLN A 69 13.04 4.72 -8.17
C GLN A 69 13.41 5.91 -7.33
N GLU A 70 14.28 5.69 -6.35
CA GLU A 70 14.70 6.77 -5.49
C GLU A 70 15.52 7.79 -6.24
N SER A 71 15.41 9.01 -5.79
CA SER A 71 16.20 10.08 -6.36
C SER A 71 17.45 10.23 -5.53
N PHE A 72 18.57 10.32 -6.19
CA PHE A 72 19.83 10.55 -5.49
C PHE A 72 20.27 11.99 -5.62
N GLY A 73 19.41 12.83 -6.15
CA GLY A 73 19.76 14.21 -6.31
C GLY A 73 19.45 15.02 -5.09
N LYS A 74 19.31 16.32 -5.30
CA LYS A 74 19.04 17.22 -4.20
C LYS A 74 17.66 17.11 -3.64
N THR A 75 16.72 16.67 -4.43
CA THR A 75 15.38 16.52 -3.93
C THR A 75 15.30 15.19 -3.21
N SER A 76 14.37 15.12 -2.28
CA SER A 76 14.18 13.89 -1.54
C SER A 76 13.09 13.06 -2.12
N LYS A 77 12.60 13.41 -3.31
CA LYS A 77 11.51 12.67 -3.89
C LYS A 77 11.99 11.77 -5.00
N GLY A 78 11.41 10.60 -5.06
CA GLY A 78 11.72 9.67 -6.11
C GLY A 78 10.65 9.66 -7.16
N ASN A 79 10.83 8.81 -8.15
CA ASN A 79 9.91 8.69 -9.27
C ASN A 79 9.01 7.49 -9.03
N CYS A 80 7.71 7.73 -9.04
CA CYS A 80 6.73 6.69 -8.77
C CYS A 80 5.87 6.51 -10.01
N GLU A 81 5.92 5.32 -10.58
CA GLU A 81 5.12 4.98 -11.75
C GLU A 81 3.97 4.10 -11.30
N LEU A 82 2.76 4.51 -11.63
CA LEU A 82 1.58 3.75 -11.28
C LEU A 82 1.16 2.93 -12.48
N ASN A 83 1.13 1.61 -12.30
CA ASN A 83 0.90 0.69 -13.41
C ASN A 83 -0.47 0.05 -13.34
N ARG A 84 -0.97 -0.31 -14.51
CA ARG A 84 -2.23 -1.00 -14.63
C ARG A 84 -2.05 -2.25 -15.46
N HIS A 85 -2.45 -3.36 -14.91
CA HIS A 85 -2.39 -4.63 -15.63
C HIS A 85 -3.33 -5.59 -14.95
N GLU A 86 -3.65 -6.68 -15.65
CA GLU A 86 -4.68 -7.56 -15.15
C GLU A 86 -4.18 -8.75 -14.39
N PHE A 87 -2.97 -9.16 -14.63
CA PHE A 87 -2.45 -10.33 -13.95
C PHE A 87 -1.17 -9.98 -13.24
N SER A 88 -0.77 -10.84 -12.35
CA SER A 88 0.38 -10.59 -11.52
C SER A 88 1.66 -10.95 -12.25
N PRO A 89 2.57 -10.01 -12.41
CA PRO A 89 3.86 -10.31 -13.02
C PRO A 89 4.72 -11.23 -12.17
N PHE A 90 4.34 -11.44 -10.91
CA PHE A 90 5.11 -12.35 -10.08
C PHE A 90 4.95 -13.79 -10.51
N ASN A 91 3.88 -14.10 -11.20
CA ASN A 91 3.69 -15.45 -11.68
C ASN A 91 4.57 -15.71 -12.89
N ASP A 92 5.01 -14.66 -13.54
CA ASP A 92 5.86 -14.80 -14.69
C ASP A 92 6.93 -13.72 -14.60
N GLU A 93 8.04 -14.07 -14.00
CA GLU A 93 9.07 -13.08 -13.75
C GLU A 93 9.73 -12.55 -15.00
N THR A 94 9.49 -13.19 -16.13
CA THR A 94 10.06 -12.67 -17.34
C THR A 94 9.43 -11.34 -17.72
N GLN A 95 8.33 -10.98 -17.09
CA GLN A 95 7.71 -9.71 -17.39
C GLN A 95 8.39 -8.55 -16.70
N LEU A 96 9.21 -8.85 -15.71
CA LEU A 96 9.94 -7.81 -15.00
C LEU A 96 11.35 -7.72 -15.57
N THR A 97 11.79 -6.50 -15.82
CA THR A 97 13.13 -6.30 -16.34
C THR A 97 14.05 -5.85 -15.23
N ASP A 98 15.32 -6.09 -15.41
CA ASP A 98 16.31 -5.65 -14.43
C ASP A 98 16.51 -4.15 -14.56
N LYS A 99 16.49 -3.47 -13.43
CA LYS A 99 16.70 -2.05 -13.43
C LYS A 99 17.26 -1.65 -12.08
N ALA A 100 18.56 -1.39 -12.03
CA ALA A 100 19.20 -1.02 -10.79
C ALA A 100 18.56 0.22 -10.19
N GLY A 101 18.27 0.16 -8.90
CA GLY A 101 17.70 1.30 -8.21
C GLY A 101 16.20 1.39 -8.29
N SER A 102 15.56 0.52 -9.05
CA SER A 102 14.12 0.53 -9.16
C SER A 102 13.54 -0.60 -8.33
N THR A 103 12.40 -0.37 -7.72
CA THR A 103 11.73 -1.41 -6.95
C THR A 103 10.31 -1.55 -7.50
N PHE A 104 9.99 -2.75 -7.91
CA PHE A 104 8.64 -3.04 -8.36
C PHE A 104 7.83 -3.51 -7.16
N ALA A 105 6.62 -3.03 -7.01
CA ALA A 105 5.76 -3.47 -5.91
C ALA A 105 4.38 -3.77 -6.44
N LEU A 106 3.93 -4.98 -6.19
CA LEU A 106 2.59 -5.39 -6.54
C LEU A 106 1.68 -5.08 -5.36
N VAL A 107 0.60 -4.39 -5.64
CA VAL A 107 -0.32 -3.95 -4.59
C VAL A 107 -1.49 -4.90 -4.54
N LEU A 108 -1.58 -5.65 -3.46
CA LEU A 108 -2.66 -6.61 -3.29
C LEU A 108 -3.73 -5.99 -2.42
N LYS A 109 -4.85 -5.68 -3.04
CA LYS A 109 -5.95 -5.03 -2.35
C LYS A 109 -6.90 -6.09 -1.84
N VAL A 110 -6.92 -6.23 -0.54
CA VAL A 110 -7.76 -7.25 0.06
C VAL A 110 -9.13 -6.68 0.31
N LYS A 111 -10.13 -7.33 -0.24
CA LYS A 111 -11.49 -6.90 -0.02
C LYS A 111 -11.88 -7.15 1.41
N GLN A 112 -12.64 -6.24 1.94
CA GLN A 112 -13.09 -6.39 3.30
C GLN A 112 -14.07 -7.52 3.42
N ARG A 113 -14.04 -8.12 4.57
CA ARG A 113 -14.98 -9.15 4.82
C ARG A 113 -16.36 -8.66 4.77
N SER A 114 -16.53 -7.39 5.01
CA SER A 114 -17.87 -6.85 5.03
C SER A 114 -18.59 -7.10 3.73
N SER A 115 -17.86 -7.12 2.63
CA SER A 115 -18.53 -7.35 1.39
C SER A 115 -19.10 -8.74 1.33
N LEU A 116 -18.51 -9.66 2.03
CA LEU A 116 -19.05 -11.00 2.06
C LEU A 116 -20.34 -11.05 2.82
N ARG A 117 -20.37 -10.30 3.90
CA ARG A 117 -21.56 -10.29 4.67
C ARG A 117 -22.72 -9.69 3.94
N ASN A 118 -22.43 -8.74 3.10
CA ASN A 118 -23.50 -8.10 2.38
C ASN A 118 -24.19 -9.04 1.43
N ASN A 119 -23.56 -10.10 1.12
CA ASN A 119 -24.18 -11.02 0.21
C ASN A 119 -25.26 -11.83 0.83
N ARG A 120 -25.39 -11.74 2.10
CA ARG A 120 -26.41 -12.51 2.76
C ARG A 120 -27.76 -12.01 2.60
#